data_6928565bae50e00714cf26041f4665d2
#
_entry.id   6928565bae50e00714cf26041f4665d2
#
_cell.length_a   1.000
_cell.length_b   1.000
_cell.length_c   1.000
_cell.angle_alpha   90.00
_cell.angle_beta   90.00
_cell.angle_gamma   90.00
#
_symmetry.space_group_name_H-M   'P 1'
#
loop_
_entity.id
_entity.type
_entity.pdbx_description
1 polymer ?
#
loop_
_entity_poly.entity_id
_entity_poly.type
_entity_poly.pdbx_seq_one_letter_code
_entity_poly.pdbx_strand_id
1 'polypeptide(L)'
;MVNCLNNGFTFEPKDLNKVRDITVANDLLTTDPYSLLEDQHIHIIVEAMGGEKPALDYLRRALETGKSVVTANKEVMAKHGAELLEQAESHGRELLFEASVGGGIPIIRPLQEDFLANEISSIRAIINGTTNFILTEMANGGMDYQTALKNAQ
;
A
#
# COMPACT_ATOMS: atom_id res chain seq x y z
N MET A 1 1.87 10.43 0.96
CA MET A 1 2.51 10.09 -0.34
C MET A 1 3.99 10.36 -0.21
N VAL A 2 4.82 9.52 -0.75
CA VAL A 2 6.29 9.68 -0.74
C VAL A 2 6.77 9.53 -2.17
N ASN A 3 7.67 10.40 -2.59
CA ASN A 3 8.25 10.34 -3.91
C ASN A 3 9.77 10.17 -3.82
N CYS A 4 10.35 9.31 -4.68
CA CYS A 4 11.78 9.15 -4.86
C CYS A 4 12.21 9.84 -6.15
N LEU A 5 12.90 10.96 -6.05
CA LEU A 5 13.65 11.56 -7.15
C LEU A 5 15.11 11.15 -7.09
N ASN A 6 15.83 11.32 -8.18
CA ASN A 6 17.24 10.95 -8.36
C ASN A 6 18.20 11.39 -7.23
N ASN A 7 17.77 12.18 -6.24
CA ASN A 7 18.52 12.55 -5.04
C ASN A 7 17.62 13.12 -3.92
N GLY A 8 16.30 12.87 -3.92
CA GLY A 8 15.41 13.42 -2.90
C GLY A 8 14.07 12.73 -2.80
N PHE A 9 13.38 12.98 -1.69
CA PHE A 9 12.03 12.51 -1.41
C PHE A 9 11.13 13.71 -1.19
N THR A 10 9.97 13.75 -1.82
CA THR A 10 8.93 14.73 -1.50
C THR A 10 7.77 14.03 -0.83
N PHE A 11 7.23 14.63 0.22
CA PHE A 11 6.17 14.06 1.03
C PHE A 11 4.91 14.91 0.95
N GLU A 12 3.76 14.25 0.86
CA GLU A 12 2.47 14.86 1.15
C GLU A 12 1.95 14.28 2.47
N PRO A 13 2.16 14.97 3.61
CA PRO A 13 1.70 14.54 4.92
C PRO A 13 0.26 14.96 5.16
N LYS A 14 -0.50 14.16 5.89
CA LYS A 14 -1.85 14.53 6.36
C LYS A 14 -1.84 15.75 7.30
N ASP A 15 -0.75 15.95 8.02
CA ASP A 15 -0.56 17.05 8.97
C ASP A 15 0.89 17.53 8.92
N LEU A 16 1.07 18.77 8.47
CA LEU A 16 2.38 19.45 8.42
C LEU A 16 2.98 19.70 9.79
N ASN A 17 2.14 19.91 10.81
CA ASN A 17 2.56 20.28 12.16
C ASN A 17 2.88 19.06 13.04
N LYS A 18 2.64 17.85 12.56
CA LYS A 18 2.95 16.63 13.30
C LYS A 18 4.44 16.56 13.60
N VAL A 19 4.79 16.44 14.88
CA VAL A 19 6.17 16.16 15.30
C VAL A 19 6.60 14.81 14.75
N ARG A 20 7.75 14.78 14.09
CA ARG A 20 8.33 13.57 13.49
C ARG A 20 9.71 13.34 14.09
N ASP A 21 10.09 12.08 14.22
CA ASP A 21 11.41 11.68 14.73
C ASP A 21 12.56 12.03 13.76
N ILE A 22 12.19 12.37 12.52
CA ILE A 22 13.13 12.80 11.48
C ILE A 22 12.82 14.23 11.05
N THR A 23 13.85 15.00 10.79
CA THR A 23 13.71 16.34 10.19
C THR A 23 13.58 16.19 8.66
N VAL A 24 12.48 16.68 8.13
CA VAL A 24 12.25 16.78 6.68
C VAL A 24 12.36 18.23 6.27
N ALA A 25 13.13 18.53 5.23
CA ALA A 25 13.27 19.89 4.73
C ALA A 25 11.92 20.41 4.20
N ASN A 26 11.60 21.66 4.45
CA ASN A 26 10.26 22.22 4.12
C ASN A 26 9.97 22.25 2.62
N ASP A 27 10.99 22.37 1.79
CA ASP A 27 10.90 22.32 0.33
C ASP A 27 10.56 20.93 -0.21
N LEU A 28 10.67 19.90 0.62
CA LEU A 28 10.27 18.52 0.32
C LEU A 28 8.85 18.19 0.81
N LEU A 29 8.15 19.17 1.40
CA LEU A 29 6.79 18.99 1.91
C LEU A 29 5.79 19.74 1.05
N THR A 30 4.72 19.07 0.65
CA THR A 30 3.59 19.70 -0.04
C THR A 30 2.27 19.22 0.55
N THR A 31 1.25 20.07 0.51
CA THR A 31 -0.14 19.70 0.81
C THR A 31 -0.97 19.50 -0.46
N ASP A 32 -0.36 19.73 -1.62
CA ASP A 32 -1.00 19.52 -2.92
C ASP A 32 -0.47 18.23 -3.55
N PRO A 33 -1.23 17.12 -3.49
CA PRO A 33 -0.83 15.86 -4.10
C PRO A 33 -0.68 15.96 -5.62
N TYR A 34 -1.45 16.81 -6.27
CA TYR A 34 -1.37 16.97 -7.72
C TYR A 34 -0.06 17.59 -8.18
N SER A 35 0.57 18.43 -7.35
CA SER A 35 1.92 18.93 -7.64
C SER A 35 2.94 17.81 -7.81
N LEU A 36 2.76 16.67 -7.10
CA LEU A 36 3.60 15.48 -7.24
C LEU A 36 3.18 14.62 -8.44
N LEU A 37 1.88 14.47 -8.64
CA LEU A 37 1.33 13.61 -9.70
C LEU A 37 1.57 14.17 -11.10
N GLU A 38 1.64 15.50 -11.24
CA GLU A 38 1.88 16.19 -12.52
C GLU A 38 3.37 16.46 -12.80
N ASP A 39 4.24 16.39 -11.80
CA ASP A 39 5.67 16.68 -11.97
C ASP A 39 6.34 15.61 -12.84
N GLN A 40 6.89 16.03 -13.99
CA GLN A 40 7.55 15.16 -14.95
C GLN A 40 8.90 14.60 -14.45
N HIS A 41 9.47 15.18 -13.41
CA HIS A 41 10.72 14.69 -12.79
C HIS A 41 10.46 13.59 -11.77
N ILE A 42 9.20 13.32 -11.41
CA ILE A 42 8.80 12.25 -10.52
C ILE A 42 8.47 11.01 -11.35
N HIS A 43 9.12 9.90 -11.07
CA HIS A 43 8.95 8.65 -11.79
C HIS A 43 8.22 7.57 -11.00
N ILE A 44 8.23 7.68 -9.66
CA ILE A 44 7.63 6.68 -8.77
C ILE A 44 6.80 7.40 -7.70
N ILE A 45 5.58 6.94 -7.52
CA ILE A 45 4.70 7.35 -6.42
C ILE A 45 4.59 6.20 -5.41
N VAL A 46 4.81 6.51 -4.14
CA VAL A 46 4.56 5.57 -3.04
C VAL A 46 3.31 6.03 -2.28
N GLU A 47 2.27 5.20 -2.29
CA GLU A 47 1.02 5.46 -1.57
C GLU A 47 0.96 4.60 -0.30
N ALA A 48 0.79 5.26 0.85
CA ALA A 48 0.67 4.63 2.17
C ALA A 48 -0.41 5.33 3.03
N MET A 49 -1.48 5.81 2.38
CA MET A 49 -2.49 6.65 3.06
C MET A 49 -3.54 5.81 3.79
N GLY A 50 -3.93 4.68 3.21
CA GLY A 50 -5.07 3.88 3.65
C GLY A 50 -6.42 4.51 3.28
N GLY A 51 -7.46 3.67 3.26
CA GLY A 51 -8.80 4.04 2.76
C GLY A 51 -8.87 4.02 1.23
N GLU A 52 -10.10 4.02 0.70
CA GLU A 52 -10.31 3.92 -0.75
C GLU A 52 -10.09 5.26 -1.44
N LYS A 53 -10.70 6.32 -0.92
CA LYS A 53 -10.55 7.67 -1.47
C LYS A 53 -9.82 8.60 -0.48
N PRO A 54 -8.99 9.50 -0.94
CA PRO A 54 -8.65 9.82 -2.34
C PRO A 54 -7.57 8.91 -2.98
N ALA A 55 -7.08 7.89 -2.26
CA ALA A 55 -5.94 7.07 -2.69
C ALA A 55 -6.12 6.49 -4.11
N LEU A 56 -7.30 5.93 -4.41
CA LEU A 56 -7.61 5.38 -5.74
C LEU A 56 -7.43 6.42 -6.86
N ASP A 57 -7.94 7.62 -6.64
CA ASP A 57 -7.88 8.69 -7.64
C ASP A 57 -6.42 9.12 -7.90
N TYR A 58 -5.59 9.13 -6.85
CA TYR A 58 -4.16 9.44 -6.97
C TYR A 58 -3.38 8.33 -7.67
N LEU A 59 -3.69 7.07 -7.39
CA LEU A 59 -3.05 5.93 -8.06
C LEU A 59 -3.35 5.93 -9.57
N ARG A 60 -4.61 6.11 -9.94
CA ARG A 60 -5.02 6.24 -11.34
C ARG A 60 -4.28 7.39 -12.02
N ARG A 61 -4.26 8.56 -11.39
CA ARG A 61 -3.60 9.73 -11.95
C ARG A 61 -2.10 9.54 -12.09
N ALA A 62 -1.44 8.90 -11.12
CA ALA A 62 -0.02 8.59 -11.20
C ALA A 62 0.30 7.72 -12.43
N LEU A 63 -0.49 6.67 -12.67
CA LEU A 63 -0.33 5.80 -13.84
C LEU A 63 -0.59 6.55 -15.14
N GLU A 64 -1.65 7.36 -15.23
CA GLU A 64 -1.98 8.20 -16.39
C GLU A 64 -0.87 9.17 -16.74
N THR A 65 -0.21 9.75 -15.74
CA THR A 65 0.91 10.68 -15.93
C THR A 65 2.25 9.98 -16.14
N GLY A 66 2.24 8.65 -16.32
CA GLY A 66 3.39 7.86 -16.68
C GLY A 66 4.34 7.57 -15.52
N LYS A 67 3.83 7.42 -14.31
CA LYS A 67 4.61 7.08 -13.11
C LYS A 67 4.35 5.63 -12.71
N SER A 68 5.38 4.93 -12.25
CA SER A 68 5.22 3.66 -11.56
C SER A 68 4.72 3.89 -10.13
N VAL A 69 4.02 2.90 -9.57
CA VAL A 69 3.34 3.04 -8.28
C VAL A 69 3.72 1.92 -7.33
N VAL A 70 3.94 2.27 -6.07
CA VAL A 70 4.06 1.34 -4.95
C VAL A 70 2.94 1.66 -3.97
N THR A 71 2.11 0.68 -3.61
CA THR A 71 1.02 0.89 -2.65
C THR A 71 1.01 -0.13 -1.53
N ALA A 72 0.71 0.33 -0.31
CA ALA A 72 0.41 -0.50 0.85
C ALA A 72 -1.10 -0.61 1.12
N ASN A 73 -1.93 -0.12 0.22
CA ASN A 73 -3.36 0.03 0.43
C ASN A 73 -4.14 -1.25 0.08
N LYS A 74 -4.39 -2.07 1.09
CA LYS A 74 -5.13 -3.32 0.94
C LYS A 74 -6.56 -3.14 0.42
N GLU A 75 -7.22 -2.03 0.79
CA GLU A 75 -8.61 -1.78 0.39
C GLU A 75 -8.72 -1.44 -1.09
N VAL A 76 -7.86 -0.57 -1.58
CA VAL A 76 -7.78 -0.22 -3.00
C VAL A 76 -7.41 -1.45 -3.83
N MET A 77 -6.40 -2.21 -3.42
CA MET A 77 -5.99 -3.41 -4.16
C MET A 77 -7.06 -4.50 -4.16
N ALA A 78 -7.80 -4.68 -3.07
CA ALA A 78 -8.88 -5.67 -3.02
C ALA A 78 -10.06 -5.33 -3.94
N LYS A 79 -10.38 -4.04 -4.11
CA LYS A 79 -11.56 -3.58 -4.88
C LYS A 79 -11.23 -3.23 -6.32
N HIS A 80 -10.04 -2.65 -6.56
CA HIS A 80 -9.65 -2.03 -7.83
C HIS A 80 -8.32 -2.54 -8.39
N GLY A 81 -7.71 -3.56 -7.74
CA GLY A 81 -6.37 -4.04 -8.12
C GLY A 81 -6.28 -4.52 -9.56
N ALA A 82 -7.29 -5.26 -10.05
CA ALA A 82 -7.30 -5.75 -11.44
C ALA A 82 -7.31 -4.59 -12.46
N GLU A 83 -8.16 -3.60 -12.25
CA GLU A 83 -8.24 -2.39 -13.10
C GLU A 83 -6.93 -1.60 -13.10
N LEU A 84 -6.34 -1.40 -11.90
CA LEU A 84 -5.08 -0.66 -11.76
C LEU A 84 -3.88 -1.39 -12.39
N LEU A 85 -3.86 -2.72 -12.33
CA LEU A 85 -2.83 -3.53 -13.00
C LEU A 85 -2.95 -3.43 -14.53
N GLU A 86 -4.17 -3.53 -15.08
CA GLU A 86 -4.42 -3.33 -16.50
C GLU A 86 -4.02 -1.92 -16.95
N GLN A 87 -4.38 -0.91 -16.16
CA GLN A 87 -3.98 0.47 -16.42
C GLN A 87 -2.45 0.65 -16.41
N ALA A 88 -1.76 0.08 -15.43
CA ALA A 88 -0.29 0.13 -15.34
C ALA A 88 0.34 -0.52 -16.59
N GLU A 89 -0.10 -1.70 -16.98
CA GLU A 89 0.37 -2.40 -18.17
C GLU A 89 0.14 -1.58 -19.45
N SER A 90 -1.05 -1.01 -19.62
CA SER A 90 -1.39 -0.21 -20.81
C SER A 90 -0.52 1.06 -20.95
N HIS A 91 -0.02 1.60 -19.84
CA HIS A 91 0.89 2.75 -19.82
C HIS A 91 2.38 2.35 -19.76
N GLY A 92 2.70 1.05 -19.77
CA GLY A 92 4.07 0.56 -19.66
C GLY A 92 4.71 0.93 -18.31
N ARG A 93 3.92 0.88 -17.23
CA ARG A 93 4.34 1.23 -15.86
C ARG A 93 4.13 0.06 -14.92
N GLU A 94 4.80 0.09 -13.77
CA GLU A 94 4.70 -0.94 -12.76
C GLU A 94 3.77 -0.50 -11.62
N LEU A 95 2.96 -1.44 -11.13
CA LEU A 95 2.20 -1.32 -9.90
C LEU A 95 2.67 -2.41 -8.93
N LEU A 96 3.41 -2.01 -7.90
CA LEU A 96 3.93 -2.88 -6.85
C LEU A 96 3.06 -2.76 -5.60
N PHE A 97 2.54 -3.88 -5.11
CA PHE A 97 1.57 -3.90 -4.01
C PHE A 97 1.86 -4.96 -2.93
N GLU A 98 3.09 -5.46 -2.85
CA GLU A 98 3.51 -6.44 -1.84
C GLU A 98 3.11 -6.01 -0.41
N ALA A 99 3.32 -4.73 -0.08
CA ALA A 99 3.01 -4.19 1.25
C ALA A 99 1.49 -4.11 1.56
N SER A 100 0.62 -4.33 0.58
CA SER A 100 -0.84 -4.37 0.78
C SER A 100 -1.33 -5.74 1.27
N VAL A 101 -0.48 -6.78 1.23
CA VAL A 101 -0.83 -8.17 1.56
C VAL A 101 0.19 -8.77 2.52
N GLY A 102 -0.26 -9.38 3.60
CA GLY A 102 0.61 -10.14 4.52
C GLY A 102 1.56 -9.29 5.38
N GLY A 103 1.44 -7.98 5.39
CA GLY A 103 2.33 -7.09 6.15
C GLY A 103 3.76 -7.15 5.64
N GLY A 104 4.71 -7.59 6.47
CA GLY A 104 6.12 -7.74 6.09
C GLY A 104 6.48 -9.11 5.50
N ILE A 105 5.49 -9.98 5.27
CA ILE A 105 5.72 -11.32 4.72
C ILE A 105 5.59 -11.28 3.20
N PRO A 106 6.63 -11.64 2.43
CA PRO A 106 6.56 -11.63 0.97
C PRO A 106 5.64 -12.76 0.47
N ILE A 107 4.60 -12.41 -0.27
CA ILE A 107 3.58 -13.34 -0.81
C ILE A 107 3.36 -13.12 -2.30
N ILE A 108 3.19 -11.88 -2.73
CA ILE A 108 2.80 -11.56 -4.10
C ILE A 108 3.94 -11.87 -5.06
N ARG A 109 5.14 -11.39 -4.76
CA ARG A 109 6.29 -11.59 -5.61
C ARG A 109 6.67 -13.08 -5.77
N PRO A 110 6.71 -13.90 -4.72
CA PRO A 110 6.90 -15.34 -4.88
C PRO A 110 5.85 -16.01 -5.78
N LEU A 111 4.57 -15.61 -5.66
CA LEU A 111 3.52 -16.16 -6.52
C LEU A 111 3.69 -15.74 -7.99
N GLN A 112 4.15 -14.53 -8.25
CA GLN A 112 4.31 -13.97 -9.59
C GLN A 112 5.62 -14.38 -10.27
N GLU A 113 6.69 -14.59 -9.53
CA GLU A 113 8.03 -14.82 -10.08
C GLU A 113 8.54 -16.24 -9.79
N ASP A 114 8.53 -16.68 -8.52
CA ASP A 114 9.19 -17.93 -8.12
C ASP A 114 8.37 -19.17 -8.53
N PHE A 115 7.04 -19.05 -8.54
CA PHE A 115 6.14 -20.16 -8.87
C PHE A 115 5.62 -20.16 -10.31
N LEU A 116 6.17 -19.34 -11.21
CA LEU A 116 5.73 -19.26 -12.63
C LEU A 116 5.71 -20.60 -13.36
N ALA A 117 6.61 -21.52 -13.00
CA ALA A 117 6.69 -22.85 -13.62
C ALA A 117 5.77 -23.90 -12.94
N ASN A 118 5.03 -23.50 -11.90
CA ASN A 118 4.20 -24.39 -11.11
C ASN A 118 2.71 -24.14 -11.36
N GLU A 119 1.93 -25.22 -11.38
CA GLU A 119 0.47 -25.14 -11.34
C GLU A 119 0.00 -25.12 -9.87
N ILE A 120 -0.54 -23.99 -9.41
CA ILE A 120 -1.04 -23.84 -8.04
C ILE A 120 -2.49 -24.27 -8.01
N SER A 121 -2.78 -25.46 -7.45
CA SER A 121 -4.14 -26.01 -7.35
C SER A 121 -4.94 -25.47 -6.16
N SER A 122 -4.29 -25.04 -5.09
CA SER A 122 -4.95 -24.44 -3.92
C SER A 122 -3.99 -23.62 -3.08
N ILE A 123 -4.52 -22.59 -2.40
CA ILE A 123 -3.82 -21.79 -1.40
C ILE A 123 -4.60 -21.86 -0.08
N ARG A 124 -3.89 -22.14 1.02
CA ARG A 124 -4.45 -22.09 2.38
C ARG A 124 -3.60 -21.14 3.21
N ALA A 125 -4.22 -20.13 3.81
CA ALA A 125 -3.50 -19.11 4.56
C ALA A 125 -4.35 -18.51 5.68
N ILE A 126 -3.67 -17.99 6.70
CA ILE A 126 -4.25 -17.08 7.69
C ILE A 126 -3.91 -15.68 7.17
N ILE A 127 -4.87 -15.03 6.53
CA ILE A 127 -4.65 -13.78 5.80
C ILE A 127 -4.87 -12.51 6.64
N ASN A 128 -5.38 -12.66 7.88
CA ASN A 128 -5.57 -11.53 8.78
C ASN A 128 -5.08 -11.88 10.20
N GLY A 129 -3.96 -11.30 10.61
CA GLY A 129 -3.35 -11.56 11.93
C GLY A 129 -4.23 -11.11 13.09
N THR A 130 -4.88 -9.97 13.01
CA THR A 130 -5.76 -9.44 14.04
C THR A 130 -6.95 -10.36 14.29
N THR A 131 -7.64 -10.78 13.24
CA THR A 131 -8.75 -11.72 13.35
C THR A 131 -8.30 -13.08 13.90
N ASN A 132 -7.14 -13.58 13.44
CA ASN A 132 -6.58 -14.80 13.98
C ASN A 132 -6.25 -14.69 15.47
N PHE A 133 -5.66 -13.59 15.92
CA PHE A 133 -5.40 -13.33 17.35
C PHE A 133 -6.70 -13.36 18.15
N ILE A 134 -7.73 -12.60 17.75
CA ILE A 134 -9.02 -12.55 18.42
C ILE A 134 -9.63 -13.95 18.55
N LEU A 135 -9.70 -14.69 17.44
CA LEU A 135 -10.28 -16.05 17.44
C LEU A 135 -9.46 -17.03 18.30
N THR A 136 -8.14 -16.90 18.32
CA THR A 136 -7.26 -17.74 19.14
C THR A 136 -7.48 -17.47 20.63
N GLU A 137 -7.56 -16.21 21.07
CA GLU A 137 -7.83 -15.84 22.46
C GLU A 137 -9.22 -16.31 22.92
N MET A 138 -10.22 -16.21 22.05
CA MET A 138 -11.55 -16.73 22.33
C MET A 138 -11.56 -18.27 22.46
N ALA A 139 -10.86 -18.98 21.55
CA ALA A 139 -10.87 -20.44 21.52
C ALA A 139 -10.02 -21.09 22.64
N ASN A 140 -8.82 -20.57 22.88
CA ASN A 140 -7.85 -21.16 23.81
C ASN A 140 -7.91 -20.52 25.19
N GLY A 141 -8.17 -19.22 25.26
CA GLY A 141 -8.22 -18.45 26.52
C GLY A 141 -9.62 -18.32 27.12
N GLY A 142 -10.67 -18.74 26.41
CA GLY A 142 -12.07 -18.55 26.86
C GLY A 142 -12.46 -17.08 26.97
N MET A 143 -11.69 -16.19 26.33
CA MET A 143 -11.90 -14.74 26.38
C MET A 143 -13.15 -14.35 25.56
N ASP A 144 -13.94 -13.41 26.07
CA ASP A 144 -15.05 -12.86 25.29
C ASP A 144 -14.55 -11.97 24.16
N TYR A 145 -15.37 -11.79 23.12
CA TYR A 145 -15.01 -11.05 21.91
C TYR A 145 -14.57 -9.61 22.20
N GLN A 146 -15.28 -8.90 23.09
CA GLN A 146 -15.00 -7.48 23.36
C GLN A 146 -13.63 -7.31 24.01
N THR A 147 -13.29 -8.20 24.95
CA THR A 147 -11.98 -8.21 25.60
C THR A 147 -10.88 -8.59 24.61
N ALA A 148 -11.08 -9.62 23.80
CA ALA A 148 -10.11 -10.02 22.76
C ALA A 148 -9.89 -8.93 21.72
N LEU A 149 -10.95 -8.24 21.29
CA LEU A 149 -10.87 -7.10 20.37
C LEU A 149 -10.07 -5.93 20.95
N LYS A 150 -10.31 -5.59 22.22
CA LYS A 150 -9.58 -4.52 22.92
C LYS A 150 -8.09 -4.84 23.04
N ASN A 151 -7.74 -6.09 23.27
CA ASN A 151 -6.33 -6.52 23.36
C ASN A 151 -5.64 -6.57 22.01
N ALA A 152 -6.40 -6.62 20.91
CA ALA A 152 -5.89 -6.66 19.53
C ALA A 152 -5.66 -5.26 18.93
N GLN A 153 -6.14 -4.19 19.57
CA GLN A 153 -6.02 -2.78 19.15
C GLN A 153 -4.87 -2.08 19.89
#